data_126b0057447073972123abd70e120c38
#
_entry.id   126b0057447073972123abd70e120c38
#
_cell.length_a   1.000
_cell.length_b   1.000
_cell.length_c   1.000
_cell.angle_alpha   90.00
_cell.angle_beta   90.00
_cell.angle_gamma   90.00
#
_symmetry.space_group_name_H-M   'P 1'
#
loop_
_entity.id
_entity.type
_entity.pdbx_description
1 polymer ?
#
loop_
_entity_poly.entity_id
_entity_poly.type
_entity_poly.pdbx_seq_one_letter_code
_entity_poly.pdbx_strand_id
1 'polypeptide(L)'
;MLFPKKELDLSTPKVMGILNLTSDSFFDGGKFLKKDNTFDELKILNSVEAMIEDGADFIDIGAHSTKPGFTKISPQEELDRLGFIFEKLNDYPILFSVDSFNYEVIKEAISKKIDLINNVFSFKDKDSFNLVCNANIPICICHQGNTENQLNIFIQIEDFFSEIEERFNKENFDLNNIIFDPGFGYGKTPFQNLKILSNLDKIKKDRILLAGLSQKKFLRLLFETKENHLNEQSLTAGIIAYLGGVNILRVHQVKETVNLLRTLWPK
;
A
#
# COMPACT_ATOMS: atom_id res chain seq x y z
N MET A 1 11.77 7.82 9.65
CA MET A 1 11.14 8.59 8.56
C MET A 1 10.23 9.64 9.16
N LEU A 2 10.29 10.87 8.68
CA LEU A 2 9.45 11.96 9.15
C LEU A 2 8.20 12.06 8.25
N PHE A 3 7.03 11.89 8.86
CA PHE A 3 5.73 12.11 8.21
C PHE A 3 5.15 13.45 8.67
N PRO A 4 4.20 14.06 7.92
CA PRO A 4 3.59 15.33 8.30
C PRO A 4 3.08 15.41 9.74
N LYS A 5 2.48 14.33 10.27
CA LYS A 5 1.97 14.29 11.65
C LYS A 5 3.01 13.92 12.69
N LYS A 6 3.93 12.99 12.38
CA LYS A 6 4.87 12.44 13.36
C LYS A 6 6.06 11.75 12.71
N GLU A 7 7.15 11.66 13.44
CA GLU A 7 8.23 10.75 13.11
C GLU A 7 7.85 9.30 13.46
N LEU A 8 8.18 8.36 12.57
CA LEU A 8 7.98 6.93 12.80
C LEU A 8 9.29 6.18 12.61
N ASP A 9 9.65 5.39 13.61
CA ASP A 9 10.79 4.47 13.53
C ASP A 9 10.42 3.26 12.67
N LEU A 10 11.00 3.16 11.48
CA LEU A 10 10.79 2.07 10.54
C LEU A 10 11.84 0.95 10.68
N SER A 11 12.69 0.98 11.69
CA SER A 11 13.58 -0.13 12.04
C SER A 11 12.83 -1.32 12.64
N THR A 12 11.64 -1.07 13.18
CA THR A 12 10.69 -2.08 13.65
C THR A 12 9.52 -2.24 12.68
N PRO A 13 8.93 -3.45 12.57
CA PRO A 13 7.85 -3.69 11.63
C PRO A 13 6.64 -2.80 11.92
N LYS A 14 6.03 -2.29 10.85
CA LYS A 14 4.82 -1.47 10.88
C LYS A 14 3.68 -2.15 10.14
N VAL A 15 2.48 -1.92 10.60
CA VAL A 15 1.26 -2.46 10.00
C VAL A 15 0.45 -1.34 9.38
N MET A 16 0.18 -1.49 8.08
CA MET A 16 -0.68 -0.60 7.30
C MET A 16 -1.98 -1.32 6.99
N GLY A 17 -3.07 -0.88 7.64
CA GLY A 17 -4.42 -1.39 7.39
C GLY A 17 -4.97 -0.89 6.07
N ILE A 18 -5.64 -1.76 5.31
CA ILE A 18 -6.25 -1.43 4.03
C ILE A 18 -7.70 -1.01 4.25
N LEU A 19 -8.06 0.19 3.77
CA LEU A 19 -9.43 0.71 3.77
C LEU A 19 -9.88 0.99 2.33
N ASN A 20 -10.53 0.00 1.70
CA ASN A 20 -11.00 0.13 0.33
C ASN A 20 -12.44 0.63 0.27
N LEU A 21 -12.65 1.84 -0.25
CA LEU A 21 -13.96 2.46 -0.50
C LEU A 21 -14.39 2.18 -1.95
N THR A 22 -14.47 0.90 -2.31
CA THR A 22 -14.83 0.45 -3.66
C THR A 22 -16.09 -0.40 -3.64
N SER A 23 -16.90 -0.32 -4.70
CA SER A 23 -18.12 -1.13 -4.86
C SER A 23 -17.83 -2.58 -5.26
N ASP A 24 -16.65 -2.86 -5.84
CA ASP A 24 -16.30 -4.08 -6.56
C ASP A 24 -15.06 -4.81 -6.03
N SER A 25 -14.57 -4.47 -4.82
CA SER A 25 -13.41 -5.18 -4.27
C SER A 25 -13.77 -6.61 -3.86
N PHE A 26 -12.84 -7.58 -4.09
CA PHE A 26 -13.08 -9.00 -3.75
C PHE A 26 -13.26 -9.27 -2.26
N PHE A 27 -12.69 -8.44 -1.40
CA PHE A 27 -12.71 -8.65 0.05
C PHE A 27 -13.67 -7.68 0.76
N ASP A 28 -13.66 -6.41 0.35
CA ASP A 28 -14.47 -5.35 0.94
C ASP A 28 -15.58 -4.82 0.02
N GLY A 29 -15.80 -5.46 -1.16
CA GLY A 29 -16.77 -5.00 -2.16
C GLY A 29 -18.14 -4.79 -1.56
N GLY A 30 -18.59 -3.54 -1.53
CA GLY A 30 -19.88 -3.18 -0.98
C GLY A 30 -20.01 -3.20 0.55
N LYS A 31 -18.95 -3.57 1.30
CA LYS A 31 -18.98 -3.61 2.78
C LYS A 31 -19.43 -2.29 3.39
N PHE A 32 -19.00 -1.18 2.80
CA PHE A 32 -19.29 0.17 3.26
C PHE A 32 -20.46 0.84 2.53
N LEU A 33 -21.16 0.12 1.66
CA LEU A 33 -22.32 0.68 0.96
C LEU A 33 -23.61 0.47 1.78
N LYS A 34 -24.47 1.48 1.74
CA LYS A 34 -25.87 1.39 2.15
C LYS A 34 -26.71 0.76 1.03
N LYS A 35 -27.97 0.49 1.31
CA LYS A 35 -28.92 -0.08 0.33
C LYS A 35 -29.18 0.82 -0.89
N ASP A 36 -28.96 2.11 -0.76
CA ASP A 36 -29.08 3.13 -1.82
C ASP A 36 -27.78 3.37 -2.60
N ASN A 37 -26.77 2.52 -2.40
CA ASN A 37 -25.42 2.61 -2.97
C ASN A 37 -24.61 3.85 -2.53
N THR A 38 -25.03 4.57 -1.50
CA THR A 38 -24.18 5.60 -0.86
C THR A 38 -23.23 4.94 0.17
N PHE A 39 -22.11 5.59 0.46
CA PHE A 39 -21.19 5.11 1.49
C PHE A 39 -21.77 5.34 2.90
N ASP A 40 -21.59 4.34 3.75
CA ASP A 40 -21.95 4.41 5.17
C ASP A 40 -20.75 4.97 5.94
N GLU A 41 -20.72 6.29 6.10
CA GLU A 41 -19.64 6.99 6.80
C GLU A 41 -19.40 6.44 8.21
N LEU A 42 -20.46 6.10 8.94
CA LEU A 42 -20.34 5.56 10.29
C LEU A 42 -19.61 4.20 10.28
N LYS A 43 -19.94 3.31 9.35
CA LYS A 43 -19.23 2.03 9.21
C LYS A 43 -17.76 2.22 8.82
N ILE A 44 -17.46 3.22 8.01
CA ILE A 44 -16.09 3.53 7.61
C ILE A 44 -15.31 4.04 8.82
N LEU A 45 -15.84 5.01 9.57
CA LEU A 45 -15.21 5.53 10.78
C LEU A 45 -15.01 4.45 11.84
N ASN A 46 -16.02 3.60 12.08
CA ASN A 46 -15.88 2.45 12.99
C ASN A 46 -14.77 1.48 12.53
N SER A 47 -14.57 1.31 11.22
CA SER A 47 -13.48 0.49 10.69
C SER A 47 -12.12 1.14 10.90
N VAL A 48 -12.02 2.46 10.79
CA VAL A 48 -10.80 3.24 11.11
C VAL A 48 -10.46 3.06 12.60
N GLU A 49 -11.43 3.26 13.48
CA GLU A 49 -11.25 3.12 14.94
C GLU A 49 -10.83 1.69 15.31
N ALA A 50 -11.47 0.68 14.75
CA ALA A 50 -11.09 -0.71 14.96
C ALA A 50 -9.65 -1.00 14.51
N MET A 51 -9.20 -0.50 13.37
CA MET A 51 -7.81 -0.66 12.92
C MET A 51 -6.82 0.03 13.87
N ILE A 52 -7.18 1.19 14.44
CA ILE A 52 -6.36 1.90 15.43
C ILE A 52 -6.26 1.09 16.72
N GLU A 53 -7.39 0.60 17.23
CA GLU A 53 -7.45 -0.24 18.43
C GLU A 53 -6.68 -1.56 18.26
N ASP A 54 -6.74 -2.15 17.08
CA ASP A 54 -5.99 -3.36 16.71
C ASP A 54 -4.48 -3.10 16.55
N GLY A 55 -4.04 -1.85 16.55
CA GLY A 55 -2.64 -1.45 16.59
C GLY A 55 -2.01 -1.19 15.23
N ALA A 56 -2.77 -0.75 14.24
CA ALA A 56 -2.23 -0.24 12.98
C ALA A 56 -1.34 0.99 13.21
N ASP A 57 -0.27 1.12 12.42
CA ASP A 57 0.58 2.31 12.36
C ASP A 57 0.12 3.28 11.26
N PHE A 58 -0.47 2.73 10.19
CA PHE A 58 -1.03 3.44 9.04
C PHE A 58 -2.42 2.90 8.68
N ILE A 59 -3.22 3.75 8.06
CA ILE A 59 -4.41 3.35 7.29
C ILE A 59 -4.25 3.85 5.87
N ASP A 60 -4.26 2.93 4.90
CA ASP A 60 -4.15 3.21 3.47
C ASP A 60 -5.53 3.20 2.82
N ILE A 61 -5.97 4.38 2.38
CA ILE A 61 -7.33 4.61 1.90
C ILE A 61 -7.32 4.63 0.38
N GLY A 62 -8.08 3.72 -0.24
CA GLY A 62 -8.25 3.67 -1.69
C GLY A 62 -9.74 3.65 -2.07
N ALA A 63 -10.11 4.44 -3.07
CA ALA A 63 -11.47 4.46 -3.61
C ALA A 63 -11.54 3.99 -5.08
N HIS A 64 -10.38 3.70 -5.67
CA HIS A 64 -10.23 3.19 -7.01
C HIS A 64 -9.60 1.79 -6.97
N SER A 65 -10.21 0.83 -7.66
CA SER A 65 -9.59 -0.51 -7.79
C SER A 65 -8.43 -0.47 -8.79
N THR A 66 -7.28 -1.02 -8.40
CA THR A 66 -6.11 -1.17 -9.29
C THR A 66 -5.92 -2.60 -9.79
N LYS A 67 -6.93 -3.47 -9.62
CA LYS A 67 -6.91 -4.86 -10.07
C LYS A 67 -6.99 -4.96 -11.60
N PRO A 68 -6.36 -5.97 -12.22
CA PRO A 68 -6.55 -6.21 -13.65
C PRO A 68 -8.04 -6.36 -14.01
N GLY A 69 -8.51 -5.55 -14.97
CA GLY A 69 -9.92 -5.56 -15.42
C GLY A 69 -10.87 -4.71 -14.58
N PHE A 70 -10.36 -3.82 -13.72
CA PHE A 70 -11.19 -2.90 -12.95
C PHE A 70 -11.93 -1.88 -13.85
N THR A 71 -13.09 -1.43 -13.39
CA THR A 71 -13.80 -0.30 -14.01
C THR A 71 -13.18 1.01 -13.56
N LYS A 72 -12.70 1.81 -14.51
CA LYS A 72 -12.20 3.16 -14.20
C LYS A 72 -13.36 4.03 -13.72
N ILE A 73 -13.17 4.67 -12.59
CA ILE A 73 -14.02 5.77 -12.12
C ILE A 73 -13.36 7.11 -12.47
N SER A 74 -14.15 8.16 -12.54
CA SER A 74 -13.61 9.51 -12.77
C SER A 74 -12.85 9.99 -11.52
N PRO A 75 -11.87 10.92 -11.67
CA PRO A 75 -11.24 11.56 -10.51
C PRO A 75 -12.24 12.23 -9.57
N GLN A 76 -13.32 12.81 -10.11
CA GLN A 76 -14.37 13.41 -9.29
C GLN A 76 -15.12 12.37 -8.45
N GLU A 77 -15.48 11.24 -9.04
CA GLU A 77 -16.11 10.15 -8.31
C GLU A 77 -15.20 9.58 -7.20
N GLU A 78 -13.88 9.50 -7.46
CA GLU A 78 -12.92 9.11 -6.46
C GLU A 78 -12.84 10.13 -5.32
N LEU A 79 -12.81 11.43 -5.63
CA LEU A 79 -12.86 12.51 -4.65
C LEU A 79 -14.17 12.49 -3.84
N ASP A 80 -15.31 12.25 -4.47
CA ASP A 80 -16.60 12.17 -3.78
C ASP A 80 -16.62 11.02 -2.76
N ARG A 81 -15.98 9.90 -3.07
CA ARG A 81 -15.83 8.77 -2.16
C ARG A 81 -14.88 9.04 -0.99
N LEU A 82 -13.82 9.82 -1.21
CA LEU A 82 -12.77 10.11 -0.24
C LEU A 82 -13.04 11.36 0.59
N GLY A 83 -13.89 12.28 0.09
CA GLY A 83 -14.04 13.64 0.63
C GLY A 83 -14.33 13.69 2.12
N PHE A 84 -15.28 12.88 2.60
CA PHE A 84 -15.62 12.88 4.02
C PHE A 84 -14.48 12.39 4.91
N ILE A 85 -13.70 11.38 4.47
CA ILE A 85 -12.58 10.87 5.27
C ILE A 85 -11.42 11.87 5.28
N PHE A 86 -11.20 12.60 4.18
CA PHE A 86 -10.20 13.67 4.12
C PHE A 86 -10.46 14.77 5.13
N GLU A 87 -11.72 15.09 5.43
CA GLU A 87 -12.08 16.05 6.49
C GLU A 87 -11.79 15.51 7.89
N LYS A 88 -11.65 14.20 8.06
CA LYS A 88 -11.47 13.52 9.34
C LYS A 88 -10.03 13.10 9.61
N LEU A 89 -9.10 13.24 8.66
CA LEU A 89 -7.73 12.74 8.79
C LEU A 89 -7.03 13.25 10.06
N ASN A 90 -7.30 14.49 10.46
CA ASN A 90 -6.65 15.11 11.61
C ASN A 90 -7.30 14.77 12.95
N ASP A 91 -8.46 14.13 12.96
CA ASP A 91 -9.18 13.74 14.18
C ASP A 91 -8.56 12.50 14.85
N TYR A 92 -7.69 11.78 14.10
CA TYR A 92 -7.11 10.51 14.55
C TYR A 92 -5.58 10.57 14.72
N PRO A 93 -5.03 9.90 15.74
CA PRO A 93 -3.59 9.90 16.04
C PRO A 93 -2.79 8.88 15.20
N ILE A 94 -3.30 8.49 14.03
CA ILE A 94 -2.70 7.53 13.10
C ILE A 94 -2.21 8.21 11.84
N LEU A 95 -1.23 7.61 11.14
CA LEU A 95 -0.80 8.05 9.83
C LEU A 95 -1.77 7.56 8.75
N PHE A 96 -2.15 8.46 7.86
CA PHE A 96 -2.99 8.13 6.71
C PHE A 96 -2.20 8.15 5.41
N SER A 97 -2.43 7.13 4.60
CA SER A 97 -1.98 7.02 3.22
C SER A 97 -3.17 7.10 2.27
N VAL A 98 -3.00 7.68 1.10
CA VAL A 98 -3.98 7.60 0.01
C VAL A 98 -3.42 6.74 -1.12
N ASP A 99 -4.15 5.67 -1.48
CA ASP A 99 -3.84 4.81 -2.63
C ASP A 99 -4.55 5.36 -3.87
N SER A 100 -3.87 6.24 -4.58
CA SER A 100 -4.38 6.85 -5.82
C SER A 100 -3.27 7.19 -6.80
N PHE A 101 -3.64 7.19 -8.08
CA PHE A 101 -2.78 7.64 -9.19
C PHE A 101 -3.37 8.86 -9.93
N ASN A 102 -4.53 9.35 -9.52
CA ASN A 102 -5.18 10.50 -10.12
C ASN A 102 -4.62 11.81 -9.55
N TYR A 103 -4.14 12.68 -10.42
CA TYR A 103 -3.56 13.98 -10.04
C TYR A 103 -4.47 14.80 -9.11
N GLU A 104 -5.75 14.92 -9.44
CA GLU A 104 -6.70 15.74 -8.65
C GLU A 104 -6.89 15.19 -7.23
N VAL A 105 -6.90 13.86 -7.09
CA VAL A 105 -7.01 13.18 -5.79
C VAL A 105 -5.75 13.39 -4.96
N ILE A 106 -4.57 13.23 -5.58
CA ILE A 106 -3.27 13.46 -4.93
C ILE A 106 -3.16 14.91 -4.46
N LYS A 107 -3.56 15.85 -5.31
CA LYS A 107 -3.56 17.29 -5.00
C LYS A 107 -4.44 17.61 -3.80
N GLU A 108 -5.66 17.09 -3.79
CA GLU A 108 -6.58 17.27 -2.66
C GLU A 108 -6.04 16.64 -1.39
N ALA A 109 -5.54 15.40 -1.46
CA ALA A 109 -4.94 14.72 -0.31
C ALA A 109 -3.78 15.51 0.32
N ILE A 110 -2.89 16.07 -0.51
CA ILE A 110 -1.80 16.95 -0.04
C ILE A 110 -2.36 18.22 0.63
N SER A 111 -3.40 18.83 0.06
CA SER A 111 -4.05 20.01 0.64
C SER A 111 -4.63 19.73 2.04
N LYS A 112 -5.09 18.50 2.27
CA LYS A 112 -5.63 18.00 3.55
C LYS A 112 -4.56 17.44 4.48
N LYS A 113 -3.28 17.60 4.14
CA LYS A 113 -2.12 17.16 4.95
C LYS A 113 -2.10 15.64 5.17
N ILE A 114 -2.35 14.88 4.12
CA ILE A 114 -2.12 13.44 4.12
C ILE A 114 -0.66 13.12 4.50
N ASP A 115 -0.42 11.98 5.13
CA ASP A 115 0.91 11.61 5.59
C ASP A 115 1.75 10.87 4.54
N LEU A 116 1.11 10.16 3.60
CA LEU A 116 1.76 9.34 2.59
C LEU A 116 0.91 9.27 1.31
N ILE A 117 1.54 9.35 0.15
CA ILE A 117 0.91 9.04 -1.14
C ILE A 117 1.40 7.67 -1.61
N ASN A 118 0.48 6.71 -1.73
CA ASN A 118 0.73 5.39 -2.29
C ASN A 118 0.28 5.36 -3.76
N ASN A 119 1.23 5.29 -4.71
CA ASN A 119 0.92 5.34 -6.13
C ASN A 119 1.45 4.10 -6.86
N VAL A 120 0.54 3.19 -7.19
CA VAL A 120 0.84 1.93 -7.87
C VAL A 120 1.49 2.11 -9.26
N PHE A 121 1.27 3.25 -9.92
CA PHE A 121 1.90 3.59 -11.21
C PHE A 121 3.16 4.44 -11.08
N SER A 122 3.64 4.68 -9.85
CA SER A 122 4.93 5.30 -9.56
C SER A 122 5.11 6.68 -10.19
N PHE A 123 4.04 7.48 -10.18
CA PHE A 123 4.03 8.86 -10.69
C PHE A 123 4.57 8.98 -12.13
N LYS A 124 4.09 8.11 -13.03
CA LYS A 124 4.47 8.17 -14.46
C LYS A 124 4.00 9.44 -15.14
N ASP A 125 2.86 10.01 -14.71
CA ASP A 125 2.40 11.30 -15.19
C ASP A 125 3.24 12.44 -14.59
N LYS A 126 3.53 13.45 -15.42
CA LYS A 126 4.43 14.55 -15.06
C LYS A 126 3.84 15.46 -13.98
N ASP A 127 2.53 15.65 -13.99
CA ASP A 127 1.89 16.62 -13.10
C ASP A 127 1.85 16.09 -11.67
N SER A 128 1.46 14.82 -11.46
CA SER A 128 1.55 14.16 -10.16
C SER A 128 2.98 14.05 -9.66
N PHE A 129 3.94 13.77 -10.56
CA PHE A 129 5.36 13.72 -10.22
C PHE A 129 5.85 15.07 -9.69
N ASN A 130 5.62 16.15 -10.44
CA ASN A 130 6.03 17.50 -10.04
C ASN A 130 5.35 17.92 -8.72
N LEU A 131 4.07 17.56 -8.56
CA LEU A 131 3.31 17.89 -7.36
C LEU A 131 3.93 17.28 -6.10
N VAL A 132 4.26 15.99 -6.13
CA VAL A 132 4.84 15.31 -4.94
C VAL A 132 6.28 15.76 -4.68
N CYS A 133 7.06 16.05 -5.73
CA CYS A 133 8.39 16.61 -5.59
C CYS A 133 8.35 18.00 -4.91
N ASN A 134 7.45 18.88 -5.34
CA ASN A 134 7.29 20.21 -4.75
C ASN A 134 6.79 20.15 -3.29
N ALA A 135 5.93 19.19 -2.96
CA ALA A 135 5.43 19.00 -1.62
C ALA A 135 6.44 18.31 -0.69
N ASN A 136 7.44 17.63 -1.27
CA ASN A 136 8.41 16.76 -0.56
C ASN A 136 7.75 15.80 0.45
N ILE A 137 6.55 15.31 0.10
CA ILE A 137 5.75 14.40 0.95
C ILE A 137 6.27 12.96 0.81
N PRO A 138 6.22 12.13 1.87
CA PRO A 138 6.49 10.71 1.76
C PRO A 138 5.64 10.03 0.69
N ILE A 139 6.28 9.16 -0.10
CA ILE A 139 5.64 8.43 -1.19
C ILE A 139 5.93 6.93 -1.11
N CYS A 140 4.98 6.12 -1.56
CA CYS A 140 5.18 4.70 -1.82
C CYS A 140 5.03 4.45 -3.32
N ILE A 141 6.01 3.75 -3.89
CA ILE A 141 6.07 3.41 -5.31
C ILE A 141 6.11 1.90 -5.49
N CYS A 142 5.45 1.41 -6.53
CA CYS A 142 5.23 0.00 -6.75
C CYS A 142 5.85 -0.47 -8.06
N HIS A 143 6.74 -1.48 -8.00
CA HIS A 143 7.26 -2.13 -9.19
C HIS A 143 6.19 -2.98 -9.86
N GLN A 144 5.89 -2.65 -11.12
CA GLN A 144 5.04 -3.48 -11.98
C GLN A 144 5.92 -4.37 -12.85
N GLY A 145 5.77 -5.69 -12.68
CA GLY A 145 6.48 -6.66 -13.48
C GLY A 145 6.01 -6.66 -14.94
N ASN A 146 6.85 -7.21 -15.78
CA ASN A 146 6.53 -7.54 -17.16
C ASN A 146 6.91 -9.01 -17.39
N THR A 147 5.91 -9.88 -17.57
CA THR A 147 6.12 -11.32 -17.80
C THR A 147 6.83 -11.64 -19.11
N GLU A 148 6.80 -10.71 -20.08
CA GLU A 148 7.52 -10.84 -21.36
C GLU A 148 9.01 -10.52 -21.22
N ASN A 149 9.41 -9.82 -20.16
CA ASN A 149 10.80 -9.51 -19.91
C ASN A 149 11.54 -10.75 -19.43
N GLN A 150 12.55 -11.18 -20.18
CA GLN A 150 13.36 -12.38 -19.89
C GLN A 150 14.43 -12.15 -18.81
N LEU A 151 14.66 -10.91 -18.38
CA LEU A 151 15.61 -10.63 -17.31
C LEU A 151 15.18 -11.25 -15.98
N ASN A 152 16.18 -11.53 -15.15
CA ASN A 152 15.92 -11.99 -13.79
C ASN A 152 15.07 -10.96 -13.04
N ILE A 153 14.03 -11.42 -12.34
CA ILE A 153 13.09 -10.53 -11.63
C ILE A 153 13.79 -9.58 -10.64
N PHE A 154 14.89 -9.99 -10.02
CA PHE A 154 15.66 -9.11 -9.14
C PHE A 154 16.36 -7.99 -9.89
N ILE A 155 16.86 -8.26 -11.10
CA ILE A 155 17.45 -7.24 -11.96
C ILE A 155 16.37 -6.24 -12.36
N GLN A 156 15.18 -6.70 -12.78
CA GLN A 156 14.08 -5.82 -13.14
C GLN A 156 13.66 -4.89 -11.99
N ILE A 157 13.56 -5.43 -10.77
CA ILE A 157 13.21 -4.63 -9.58
C ILE A 157 14.32 -3.63 -9.25
N GLU A 158 15.57 -4.06 -9.30
CA GLU A 158 16.71 -3.20 -8.98
C GLU A 158 16.87 -2.06 -9.98
N ASP A 159 16.78 -2.36 -11.28
CA ASP A 159 16.85 -1.37 -12.34
C ASP A 159 15.73 -0.33 -12.17
N PHE A 160 14.50 -0.79 -11.90
CA PHE A 160 13.38 0.08 -11.65
C PHE A 160 13.58 0.97 -10.40
N PHE A 161 14.03 0.40 -9.28
CA PHE A 161 14.26 1.18 -8.07
C PHE A 161 15.36 2.21 -8.26
N SER A 162 16.44 1.84 -8.95
CA SER A 162 17.53 2.77 -9.27
C SER A 162 17.07 3.88 -10.21
N GLU A 163 16.26 3.58 -11.21
CA GLU A 163 15.66 4.58 -12.10
C GLU A 163 14.80 5.59 -11.33
N ILE A 164 14.00 5.10 -10.37
CA ILE A 164 13.19 5.96 -9.50
C ILE A 164 14.08 6.85 -8.64
N GLU A 165 15.10 6.28 -7.98
CA GLU A 165 16.04 7.04 -7.16
C GLU A 165 16.72 8.16 -7.97
N GLU A 166 17.20 7.86 -9.18
CA GLU A 166 17.80 8.86 -10.07
C GLU A 166 16.79 9.95 -10.48
N ARG A 167 15.57 9.54 -10.84
CA ARG A 167 14.52 10.45 -11.29
C ARG A 167 14.14 11.46 -10.21
N PHE A 168 13.92 10.99 -8.97
CA PHE A 168 13.55 11.85 -7.85
C PHE A 168 14.74 12.70 -7.35
N ASN A 169 15.95 12.14 -7.37
CA ASN A 169 17.17 12.89 -7.01
C ASN A 169 17.44 14.10 -7.93
N LYS A 170 17.12 14.00 -9.23
CA LYS A 170 17.22 15.12 -10.19
C LYS A 170 16.35 16.32 -9.81
N GLU A 171 15.26 16.08 -9.11
CA GLU A 171 14.34 17.12 -8.61
C GLU A 171 14.66 17.53 -7.15
N ASN A 172 15.80 17.10 -6.60
CA ASN A 172 16.20 17.34 -5.20
C ASN A 172 15.20 16.81 -4.16
N PHE A 173 14.44 15.76 -4.51
CA PHE A 173 13.53 15.08 -3.57
C PHE A 173 14.34 14.29 -2.54
N ASP A 174 13.93 14.36 -1.27
CA ASP A 174 14.57 13.56 -0.22
C ASP A 174 14.27 12.07 -0.43
N LEU A 175 15.29 11.30 -0.85
CA LEU A 175 15.14 9.87 -1.11
C LEU A 175 14.77 9.07 0.15
N ASN A 176 14.99 9.60 1.34
CA ASN A 176 14.51 9.00 2.59
C ASN A 176 12.97 9.03 2.71
N ASN A 177 12.30 9.84 1.88
CA ASN A 177 10.84 9.90 1.80
C ASN A 177 10.25 8.89 0.81
N ILE A 178 11.06 7.99 0.22
CA ILE A 178 10.58 6.95 -0.70
C ILE A 178 10.44 5.61 0.03
N ILE A 179 9.25 5.03 -0.03
CA ILE A 179 8.95 3.65 0.34
C ILE A 179 8.83 2.85 -0.95
N PHE A 180 9.53 1.71 -1.03
CA PHE A 180 9.57 0.86 -2.21
C PHE A 180 8.72 -0.39 -2.02
N ASP A 181 7.76 -0.65 -2.91
CA ASP A 181 7.00 -1.89 -2.96
C ASP A 181 7.49 -2.75 -4.14
N PRO A 182 8.01 -3.96 -3.94
CA PRO A 182 8.36 -4.87 -5.02
C PRO A 182 7.16 -5.32 -5.86
N GLY A 183 5.94 -4.95 -5.48
CA GLY A 183 4.72 -5.10 -6.26
C GLY A 183 4.27 -6.55 -6.40
N PHE A 184 4.05 -7.24 -5.31
CA PHE A 184 3.50 -8.60 -5.33
C PHE A 184 2.17 -8.67 -6.06
N GLY A 185 2.07 -9.59 -7.03
CA GLY A 185 0.87 -9.80 -7.85
C GLY A 185 0.70 -8.84 -9.03
N TYR A 186 1.54 -7.81 -9.14
CA TYR A 186 1.50 -6.88 -10.28
C TYR A 186 2.43 -7.34 -11.41
N GLY A 187 1.83 -7.87 -12.51
CA GLY A 187 2.56 -8.28 -13.71
C GLY A 187 3.67 -9.32 -13.46
N LYS A 188 3.50 -10.19 -12.47
CA LYS A 188 4.45 -11.23 -12.09
C LYS A 188 3.77 -12.59 -12.02
N THR A 189 4.48 -13.63 -12.46
CA THR A 189 4.02 -15.02 -12.30
C THR A 189 3.99 -15.43 -10.83
N PRO A 190 3.22 -16.46 -10.42
CA PRO A 190 3.25 -16.99 -9.05
C PRO A 190 4.66 -17.37 -8.60
N PHE A 191 5.45 -17.97 -9.49
CA PHE A 191 6.82 -18.36 -9.21
C PHE A 191 7.75 -17.15 -8.97
N GLN A 192 7.62 -16.08 -9.76
CA GLN A 192 8.36 -14.83 -9.55
C GLN A 192 8.00 -14.20 -8.21
N ASN A 193 6.71 -14.17 -7.84
CA ASN A 193 6.30 -13.66 -6.52
C ASN A 193 6.90 -14.48 -5.37
N LEU A 194 6.90 -15.81 -5.46
CA LEU A 194 7.52 -16.67 -4.47
C LEU A 194 9.03 -16.43 -4.38
N LYS A 195 9.70 -16.31 -5.53
CA LYS A 195 11.12 -16.04 -5.61
C LYS A 195 11.51 -14.70 -4.95
N ILE A 196 10.70 -13.66 -5.15
CA ILE A 196 10.87 -12.37 -4.47
C ILE A 196 10.70 -12.54 -2.97
N LEU A 197 9.59 -13.16 -2.54
CA LEU A 197 9.25 -13.33 -1.12
C LEU A 197 10.36 -14.09 -0.35
N SER A 198 10.94 -15.11 -0.97
CA SER A 198 12.00 -15.92 -0.36
C SER A 198 13.40 -15.27 -0.38
N ASN A 199 13.57 -14.10 -0.99
CA ASN A 199 14.86 -13.44 -1.17
C ASN A 199 14.74 -11.92 -1.13
N LEU A 200 13.95 -11.40 -0.21
CA LEU A 200 13.73 -9.96 -0.06
C LEU A 200 15.00 -9.19 0.32
N ASP A 201 15.92 -9.85 1.03
CA ASP A 201 17.25 -9.34 1.36
C ASP A 201 18.03 -8.84 0.13
N LYS A 202 17.83 -9.47 -1.04
CA LYS A 202 18.50 -9.09 -2.29
C LYS A 202 18.06 -7.73 -2.85
N ILE A 203 16.86 -7.27 -2.48
CA ILE A 203 16.30 -6.00 -2.95
C ILE A 203 16.18 -4.96 -1.82
N LYS A 204 16.32 -5.39 -0.57
CA LYS A 204 16.17 -4.52 0.61
C LYS A 204 17.24 -3.42 0.63
N LYS A 205 18.52 -3.78 0.57
CA LYS A 205 19.63 -2.83 0.75
C LYS A 205 19.31 -1.84 1.89
N ASP A 206 19.54 -0.54 1.69
CA ASP A 206 19.20 0.53 2.65
C ASP A 206 17.80 1.13 2.43
N ARG A 207 16.99 0.54 1.55
CA ARG A 207 15.66 1.03 1.20
C ARG A 207 14.61 0.68 2.27
N ILE A 208 13.59 1.50 2.39
CA ILE A 208 12.40 1.19 3.15
C ILE A 208 11.47 0.40 2.24
N LEU A 209 11.14 -0.85 2.63
CA LEU A 209 10.27 -1.72 1.86
C LEU A 209 8.87 -1.83 2.47
N LEU A 210 7.87 -1.76 1.59
CA LEU A 210 6.49 -2.16 1.86
C LEU A 210 6.17 -3.45 1.12
N ALA A 211 5.37 -4.33 1.73
CA ALA A 211 4.84 -5.51 1.06
C ALA A 211 3.32 -5.64 1.23
N GLY A 212 2.62 -5.63 0.10
CA GLY A 212 1.19 -5.90 0.02
C GLY A 212 0.93 -7.35 -0.41
N LEU A 213 0.89 -8.29 0.54
CA LEU A 213 0.72 -9.73 0.29
C LEU A 213 -0.70 -10.23 0.57
N SER A 214 -1.47 -9.45 1.33
CA SER A 214 -2.79 -9.84 1.81
C SER A 214 -3.77 -10.10 0.66
N GLN A 215 -4.41 -11.26 0.66
CA GLN A 215 -5.44 -11.69 -0.29
C GLN A 215 -4.97 -11.76 -1.77
N LYS A 216 -3.66 -11.91 -2.00
CA LYS A 216 -3.11 -11.97 -3.36
C LYS A 216 -3.38 -13.32 -4.03
N LYS A 217 -3.85 -13.28 -5.29
CA LYS A 217 -4.22 -14.47 -6.08
C LYS A 217 -3.08 -15.49 -6.21
N PHE A 218 -1.82 -15.05 -6.27
CA PHE A 218 -0.69 -15.96 -6.43
C PHE A 218 -0.52 -16.90 -5.22
N LEU A 219 -0.89 -16.47 -4.01
CA LEU A 219 -0.87 -17.31 -2.82
C LEU A 219 -1.84 -18.49 -2.99
N ARG A 220 -3.03 -18.23 -3.53
CA ARG A 220 -4.02 -19.27 -3.83
C ARG A 220 -3.50 -20.28 -4.85
N LEU A 221 -2.88 -19.80 -5.93
CA LEU A 221 -2.36 -20.64 -7.01
C LEU A 221 -1.18 -21.52 -6.55
N LEU A 222 -0.34 -20.99 -5.64
CA LEU A 222 0.81 -21.74 -5.13
C LEU A 222 0.44 -22.86 -4.16
N PHE A 223 -0.63 -22.69 -3.40
CA PHE A 223 -1.00 -23.63 -2.34
C PHE A 223 -2.24 -24.46 -2.67
N GLU A 224 -2.78 -24.32 -3.89
CA GLU A 224 -4.00 -25.01 -4.38
C GLU A 224 -5.17 -24.91 -3.38
N THR A 225 -5.24 -23.80 -2.68
CA THR A 225 -6.15 -23.64 -1.55
C THR A 225 -7.48 -23.03 -1.96
N LYS A 226 -8.53 -23.44 -1.24
CA LYS A 226 -9.85 -22.82 -1.31
C LYS A 226 -9.80 -21.40 -0.71
N GLU A 227 -10.74 -20.54 -1.12
CA GLU A 227 -10.81 -19.14 -0.66
C GLU A 227 -10.75 -18.97 0.87
N ASN A 228 -11.28 -19.95 1.62
CA ASN A 228 -11.39 -19.90 3.06
C ASN A 228 -10.04 -19.93 3.82
N HIS A 229 -8.95 -20.31 3.16
CA HIS A 229 -7.62 -20.41 3.78
C HIS A 229 -6.65 -19.27 3.37
N LEU A 230 -7.09 -18.34 2.52
CA LEU A 230 -6.23 -17.27 2.02
C LEU A 230 -5.77 -16.31 3.13
N ASN A 231 -6.50 -16.24 4.23
CA ASN A 231 -6.15 -15.47 5.42
C ASN A 231 -4.85 -15.96 6.07
N GLU A 232 -4.77 -17.26 6.36
CA GLU A 232 -3.61 -17.90 6.99
C GLU A 232 -2.37 -17.79 6.12
N GLN A 233 -2.54 -17.94 4.81
CA GLN A 233 -1.46 -17.80 3.85
C GLN A 233 -0.99 -16.36 3.72
N SER A 234 -1.90 -15.40 3.78
CA SER A 234 -1.57 -13.97 3.78
C SER A 234 -0.75 -13.61 5.02
N LEU A 235 -1.14 -14.11 6.19
CA LEU A 235 -0.41 -13.91 7.44
C LEU A 235 0.98 -14.56 7.38
N THR A 236 1.05 -15.83 6.93
CA THR A 236 2.34 -16.54 6.77
C THR A 236 3.27 -15.81 5.80
N ALA A 237 2.76 -15.38 4.64
CA ALA A 237 3.55 -14.61 3.68
C ALA A 237 4.00 -13.27 4.26
N GLY A 238 3.16 -12.60 5.06
CA GLY A 238 3.52 -11.38 5.78
C GLY A 238 4.69 -11.58 6.74
N ILE A 239 4.66 -12.67 7.51
CA ILE A 239 5.76 -13.01 8.44
C ILE A 239 7.06 -13.31 7.67
N ILE A 240 6.98 -14.08 6.58
CA ILE A 240 8.17 -14.34 5.74
C ILE A 240 8.72 -13.02 5.20
N ALA A 241 7.86 -12.11 4.75
CA ALA A 241 8.28 -10.80 4.26
C ALA A 241 8.95 -9.96 5.36
N TYR A 242 8.39 -9.96 6.56
CA TYR A 242 8.98 -9.29 7.71
C TYR A 242 10.38 -9.85 8.03
N LEU A 243 10.52 -11.17 8.13
CA LEU A 243 11.81 -11.82 8.38
C LEU A 243 12.82 -11.56 7.25
N GLY A 244 12.35 -11.33 6.02
CA GLY A 244 13.13 -10.88 4.87
C GLY A 244 13.50 -9.39 4.88
N GLY A 245 13.13 -8.63 5.93
CA GLY A 245 13.52 -7.23 6.14
C GLY A 245 12.53 -6.19 5.64
N VAL A 246 11.27 -6.57 5.32
CA VAL A 246 10.21 -5.59 4.99
C VAL A 246 9.89 -4.74 6.22
N ASN A 247 9.77 -3.43 6.02
CA ASN A 247 9.50 -2.47 7.09
C ASN A 247 7.99 -2.27 7.33
N ILE A 248 7.16 -2.37 6.27
CA ILE A 248 5.72 -2.09 6.34
C ILE A 248 4.94 -3.24 5.70
N LEU A 249 4.03 -3.85 6.45
CA LEU A 249 3.10 -4.86 5.95
C LEU A 249 1.73 -4.22 5.67
N ARG A 250 1.32 -4.18 4.41
CA ARG A 250 0.01 -3.67 3.99
C ARG A 250 -0.99 -4.82 3.96
N VAL A 251 -2.00 -4.78 4.86
CA VAL A 251 -2.83 -5.94 5.19
C VAL A 251 -4.31 -5.59 5.39
N HIS A 252 -5.20 -6.58 5.18
CA HIS A 252 -6.62 -6.50 5.58
C HIS A 252 -6.83 -6.95 7.04
N GLN A 253 -5.98 -7.84 7.55
CA GLN A 253 -6.09 -8.48 8.86
C GLN A 253 -5.12 -7.80 9.84
N VAL A 254 -5.45 -6.59 10.27
CA VAL A 254 -4.58 -5.78 11.14
C VAL A 254 -4.32 -6.50 12.45
N LYS A 255 -5.38 -6.90 13.16
CA LYS A 255 -5.30 -7.52 14.49
C LYS A 255 -4.40 -8.76 14.53
N GLU A 256 -4.64 -9.68 13.60
CA GLU A 256 -3.90 -10.93 13.51
C GLU A 256 -2.43 -10.67 13.16
N THR A 257 -2.17 -9.73 12.24
CA THR A 257 -0.80 -9.35 11.87
C THR A 257 -0.05 -8.72 13.03
N VAL A 258 -0.67 -7.76 13.73
CA VAL A 258 -0.08 -7.12 14.91
C VAL A 258 0.23 -8.13 16.02
N ASN A 259 -0.70 -9.05 16.30
CA ASN A 259 -0.51 -10.09 17.31
C ASN A 259 0.64 -11.02 16.96
N LEU A 260 0.76 -11.44 15.70
CA LEU A 260 1.88 -12.26 15.24
C LEU A 260 3.21 -11.52 15.35
N LEU A 261 3.27 -10.26 14.93
CA LEU A 261 4.50 -9.45 15.02
C LEU A 261 4.93 -9.25 16.47
N ARG A 262 3.99 -9.02 17.39
CA ARG A 262 4.28 -8.92 18.85
C ARG A 262 4.82 -10.22 19.43
N THR A 263 4.41 -11.37 18.92
CA THR A 263 4.95 -12.68 19.34
C THR A 263 6.41 -12.85 18.91
N LEU A 264 6.76 -12.35 17.72
CA LEU A 264 8.13 -12.42 17.18
C LEU A 264 9.04 -11.34 17.75
N TRP A 265 8.48 -10.22 18.17
CA TRP A 265 9.19 -9.07 18.70
C TRP A 265 8.49 -8.55 19.96
N PRO A 266 8.64 -9.23 21.08
CA PRO A 266 8.11 -8.75 22.36
C PRO A 266 8.78 -7.40 22.71
N LYS A 267 7.92 -6.40 23.04
CA LYS A 267 8.40 -5.08 23.50
C LYS A 267 9.04 -5.21 24.86
#